data_f55525bd47a6a24799757c51956ceba9
#
_entry.id   f55525bd47a6a24799757c51956ceba9
#
_cell.length_a   1.000
_cell.length_b   1.000
_cell.length_c   1.000
_cell.angle_alpha   90.00
_cell.angle_beta   90.00
_cell.angle_gamma   90.00
#
_symmetry.space_group_name_H-M   'P 1'
#
loop_
_entity.id
_entity.type
_entity.pdbx_description
1 polymer ?
#
loop_
_entity_poly.entity_id
_entity_poly.type
_entity_poly.pdbx_seq_one_letter_code
_entity_poly.pdbx_strand_id
1 'polypeptide(L)'
;MALGGKPLDIFLDLYQRDFFKKINSVLDMGDQDVNIDYEDIEKRFNDLQIEFNKDFWKNSKNFPARPRVSSSIFWNSLGIPNADRMDMVKLERDKNDKNGHIIHDLNYPLKNQELFSKYDLVTDLGNNEHPFNIVEAYRTMHRLCKPGGYMIIAQAYLNGNGFYQFDDCTIDNIAAVNSYSIIHSCFYITKGKKNISIPLDKDYFQFINLNNIKAVSIFYILK
;
A
#
# COMPACT_ATOMS: atom_id res chain seq x y z
N MET A 1 2.29 -0.25 -7.85
CA MET A 1 3.12 -1.18 -7.01
C MET A 1 2.20 -2.24 -6.45
N ALA A 2 2.67 -3.39 -6.04
CA ALA A 2 1.81 -4.45 -5.50
C ALA A 2 2.23 -4.75 -4.06
N LEU A 3 1.30 -5.26 -3.24
CA LEU A 3 1.61 -5.86 -1.95
C LEU A 3 2.45 -7.13 -2.18
N GLY A 4 3.75 -6.97 -2.33
CA GLY A 4 4.67 -8.08 -2.55
C GLY A 4 6.00 -7.85 -1.86
N GLY A 5 6.70 -8.92 -1.54
CA GLY A 5 8.05 -8.83 -0.99
C GLY A 5 8.14 -7.92 0.25
N LYS A 6 8.80 -6.78 0.12
CA LYS A 6 9.12 -5.90 1.25
C LYS A 6 7.95 -5.12 1.85
N PRO A 7 7.03 -4.52 1.08
CA PRO A 7 5.84 -3.94 1.70
C PRO A 7 5.09 -4.94 2.58
N LEU A 8 4.99 -6.18 2.15
CA LEU A 8 4.38 -7.24 2.95
C LEU A 8 5.13 -7.47 4.28
N ASP A 9 6.47 -7.52 4.26
CA ASP A 9 7.26 -7.70 5.48
C ASP A 9 7.00 -6.56 6.49
N ILE A 10 6.88 -5.31 6.01
CA ILE A 10 6.56 -4.16 6.85
C ILE A 10 5.15 -4.31 7.44
N PHE A 11 4.16 -4.70 6.64
CA PHE A 11 2.80 -4.89 7.13
C PHE A 11 2.70 -6.03 8.15
N LEU A 12 3.43 -7.12 7.96
CA LEU A 12 3.44 -8.22 8.93
C LEU A 12 4.15 -7.83 10.24
N ASP A 13 5.21 -7.02 10.19
CA ASP A 13 5.84 -6.44 11.39
C ASP A 13 4.87 -5.49 12.12
N LEU A 14 4.14 -4.65 11.39
CA LEU A 14 3.09 -3.81 11.98
C LEU A 14 1.96 -4.63 12.62
N TYR A 15 1.59 -5.75 12.00
CA TYR A 15 0.60 -6.67 12.58
C TYR A 15 1.09 -7.25 13.91
N GLN A 16 2.34 -7.71 14.00
CA GLN A 16 2.92 -8.22 15.25
C GLN A 16 2.98 -7.17 16.37
N ARG A 17 3.07 -5.88 15.98
CA ARG A 17 3.05 -4.74 16.93
C ARG A 17 1.65 -4.22 17.22
N ASP A 18 0.61 -4.98 16.89
CA ASP A 18 -0.79 -4.62 17.14
C ASP A 18 -1.27 -3.34 16.44
N PHE A 19 -0.55 -2.84 15.43
CA PHE A 19 -0.91 -1.62 14.73
C PHE A 19 -2.34 -1.66 14.15
N PHE A 20 -2.75 -2.81 13.65
CA PHE A 20 -4.05 -2.99 12.99
C PHE A 20 -5.22 -3.25 13.94
N LYS A 21 -4.98 -3.48 15.25
CA LYS A 21 -6.05 -3.81 16.22
C LYS A 21 -7.23 -2.84 16.29
N LYS A 22 -6.99 -1.57 15.97
CA LYS A 22 -8.00 -0.51 16.01
C LYS A 22 -8.48 -0.08 14.63
N ILE A 23 -8.05 -0.75 13.58
CA ILE A 23 -8.39 -0.43 12.20
C ILE A 23 -9.51 -1.38 11.77
N ASN A 24 -10.67 -0.83 11.43
CA ASN A 24 -11.84 -1.58 11.00
C ASN A 24 -12.16 -1.37 9.52
N SER A 25 -11.57 -0.34 8.93
CA SER A 25 -11.80 0.01 7.53
C SER A 25 -10.52 0.47 6.86
N VAL A 26 -10.23 -0.05 5.69
CA VAL A 26 -9.11 0.35 4.85
C VAL A 26 -9.61 0.66 3.44
N LEU A 27 -9.01 1.66 2.81
CA LEU A 27 -9.12 1.90 1.39
C LEU A 27 -7.74 1.82 0.76
N ASP A 28 -7.58 0.99 -0.26
CA ASP A 28 -6.42 1.00 -1.13
C ASP A 28 -6.67 1.94 -2.32
N MET A 29 -5.78 2.92 -2.48
CA MET A 29 -5.73 3.74 -3.69
C MET A 29 -5.02 2.95 -4.79
N GLY A 30 -5.73 2.69 -5.88
CA GLY A 30 -5.39 1.69 -6.88
C GLY A 30 -5.91 0.29 -6.50
N ASP A 31 -6.20 -0.51 -7.52
CA ASP A 31 -6.57 -1.92 -7.32
C ASP A 31 -5.31 -2.75 -7.06
N GLN A 32 -4.88 -2.78 -5.80
CA GLN A 32 -3.63 -3.39 -5.37
C GLN A 32 -3.72 -4.92 -5.39
N ASP A 33 -2.62 -5.55 -5.81
CA ASP A 33 -2.47 -7.00 -5.81
C ASP A 33 -1.52 -7.47 -4.72
N VAL A 34 -1.76 -8.63 -4.17
CA VAL A 34 -0.75 -9.38 -3.42
C VAL A 34 0.08 -10.20 -4.41
N ASN A 35 1.31 -9.77 -4.64
CA ASN A 35 2.23 -10.39 -5.58
C ASN A 35 3.33 -11.18 -4.84
N ILE A 36 2.93 -12.32 -4.30
CA ILE A 36 3.79 -13.25 -3.58
C ILE A 36 3.35 -14.68 -3.92
N ASP A 37 4.28 -15.62 -3.90
CA ASP A 37 3.95 -17.02 -4.09
C ASP A 37 3.12 -17.55 -2.92
N TYR A 38 2.17 -18.45 -3.24
CA TYR A 38 1.23 -19.00 -2.26
C TYR A 38 1.95 -19.63 -1.06
N GLU A 39 2.95 -20.42 -1.32
CA GLU A 39 3.74 -21.12 -0.29
C GLU A 39 4.46 -20.14 0.65
N ASP A 40 4.94 -19.02 0.09
CA ASP A 40 5.62 -17.98 0.88
C ASP A 40 4.63 -17.24 1.80
N ILE A 41 3.44 -16.88 1.30
CA ILE A 41 2.46 -16.20 2.13
C ILE A 41 1.86 -17.14 3.19
N GLU A 42 1.58 -18.40 2.83
CA GLU A 42 1.09 -19.41 3.77
C GLU A 42 2.07 -19.61 4.91
N LYS A 43 3.36 -19.76 4.60
CA LYS A 43 4.41 -19.87 5.62
C LYS A 43 4.41 -18.67 6.56
N ARG A 44 4.42 -17.45 6.03
CA ARG A 44 4.46 -16.21 6.83
C ARG A 44 3.24 -16.06 7.73
N PHE A 45 2.04 -16.41 7.23
CA PHE A 45 0.82 -16.35 8.00
C PHE A 45 0.79 -17.41 9.10
N ASN A 46 1.26 -18.62 8.82
CA ASN A 46 1.40 -19.67 9.84
C ASN A 46 2.39 -19.28 10.93
N ASP A 47 3.54 -18.71 10.55
CA ASP A 47 4.57 -18.24 11.52
C ASP A 47 4.01 -17.17 12.47
N LEU A 48 3.02 -16.39 12.01
CA LEU A 48 2.35 -15.32 12.76
C LEU A 48 1.00 -15.72 13.36
N GLN A 49 0.57 -16.98 13.19
CA GLN A 49 -0.74 -17.47 13.62
C GLN A 49 -1.93 -16.68 13.04
N ILE A 50 -1.75 -16.12 11.84
CA ILE A 50 -2.82 -15.44 11.10
C ILE A 50 -3.70 -16.50 10.45
N GLU A 51 -5.01 -16.43 10.70
CA GLU A 51 -5.98 -17.31 10.03
C GLU A 51 -5.93 -17.08 8.51
N PHE A 52 -5.84 -18.18 7.79
CA PHE A 52 -5.61 -18.15 6.35
C PHE A 52 -6.62 -19.02 5.60
N ASN A 53 -7.51 -18.39 4.87
CA ASN A 53 -8.47 -19.11 4.02
C ASN A 53 -7.80 -19.58 2.74
N LYS A 54 -7.27 -20.82 2.77
CA LYS A 54 -6.52 -21.43 1.66
C LYS A 54 -7.30 -21.48 0.35
N ASP A 55 -8.59 -21.73 0.40
CA ASP A 55 -9.41 -21.87 -0.80
C ASP A 55 -9.60 -20.53 -1.51
N PHE A 56 -9.73 -19.47 -0.75
CA PHE A 56 -9.84 -18.12 -1.29
C PHE A 56 -8.56 -17.71 -2.03
N TRP A 57 -7.41 -17.96 -1.43
CA TRP A 57 -6.11 -17.66 -2.03
C TRP A 57 -5.80 -18.57 -3.25
N LYS A 58 -6.24 -19.83 -3.24
CA LYS A 58 -6.04 -20.77 -4.36
C LYS A 58 -6.94 -20.49 -5.54
N ASN A 59 -8.19 -20.09 -5.30
CA ASN A 59 -9.18 -19.86 -6.35
C ASN A 59 -8.96 -18.56 -7.13
N SER A 60 -8.15 -17.64 -6.61
CA SER A 60 -7.74 -16.42 -7.33
C SER A 60 -6.71 -16.67 -8.45
N LYS A 61 -6.35 -17.94 -8.73
CA LYS A 61 -5.35 -18.36 -9.75
C LYS A 61 -5.75 -18.14 -11.22
N ASN A 62 -6.90 -17.55 -11.52
CA ASN A 62 -7.43 -17.48 -12.90
C ASN A 62 -6.80 -16.39 -13.80
N PHE A 63 -5.62 -15.86 -13.44
CA PHE A 63 -4.86 -15.02 -14.36
C PHE A 63 -3.70 -15.79 -14.99
N PRO A 64 -3.59 -15.81 -16.35
CA PRO A 64 -2.68 -16.69 -17.07
C PRO A 64 -1.19 -16.48 -16.82
N ALA A 65 -0.77 -15.42 -16.14
CA ALA A 65 0.63 -15.07 -16.01
C ALA A 65 1.15 -14.96 -14.56
N ARG A 66 0.30 -14.73 -13.56
CA ARG A 66 0.67 -14.70 -12.12
C ARG A 66 -0.60 -14.80 -11.27
N PRO A 67 -0.61 -15.59 -10.18
CA PRO A 67 -1.71 -15.56 -9.22
C PRO A 67 -1.72 -14.17 -8.57
N ARG A 68 -2.72 -13.36 -8.88
CA ARG A 68 -2.89 -12.04 -8.30
C ARG A 68 -4.09 -12.10 -7.39
N VAL A 69 -3.84 -12.04 -6.10
CA VAL A 69 -4.86 -11.98 -5.06
C VAL A 69 -5.15 -10.51 -4.78
N SER A 70 -6.41 -10.14 -4.65
CA SER A 70 -6.78 -8.79 -4.26
C SER A 70 -6.22 -8.45 -2.86
N SER A 71 -5.76 -7.23 -2.68
CA SER A 71 -5.33 -6.71 -1.38
C SER A 71 -6.40 -6.79 -0.31
N SER A 72 -7.69 -6.72 -0.69
CA SER A 72 -8.80 -6.88 0.24
C SER A 72 -8.76 -8.21 1.00
N ILE A 73 -8.34 -9.29 0.35
CA ILE A 73 -8.17 -10.60 1.00
C ILE A 73 -7.06 -10.56 2.04
N PHE A 74 -5.96 -9.88 1.72
CA PHE A 74 -4.88 -9.66 2.67
C PHE A 74 -5.36 -8.90 3.90
N TRP A 75 -6.06 -7.77 3.71
CA TRP A 75 -6.59 -6.99 4.81
C TRP A 75 -7.59 -7.76 5.67
N ASN A 76 -8.49 -8.51 5.04
CA ASN A 76 -9.43 -9.36 5.77
C ASN A 76 -8.70 -10.44 6.60
N SER A 77 -7.62 -11.01 6.09
CA SER A 77 -6.79 -11.97 6.82
C SER A 77 -6.10 -11.35 8.05
N LEU A 78 -5.81 -10.03 8.02
CA LEU A 78 -5.31 -9.28 9.18
C LEU A 78 -6.41 -8.84 10.16
N GLY A 79 -7.66 -9.25 9.94
CA GLY A 79 -8.80 -8.94 10.80
C GLY A 79 -9.49 -7.60 10.47
N ILE A 80 -9.18 -6.97 9.34
CA ILE A 80 -9.84 -5.74 8.89
C ILE A 80 -11.02 -6.10 7.98
N PRO A 81 -12.28 -5.98 8.45
CA PRO A 81 -13.44 -6.52 7.73
C PRO A 81 -13.86 -5.70 6.50
N ASN A 82 -13.57 -4.40 6.49
CA ASN A 82 -13.99 -3.49 5.43
C ASN A 82 -12.76 -3.03 4.65
N ALA A 83 -12.48 -3.68 3.54
CA ALA A 83 -11.30 -3.42 2.71
C ALA A 83 -11.70 -3.01 1.29
N ASP A 84 -12.03 -1.73 1.12
CA ASP A 84 -12.43 -1.17 -0.17
C ASP A 84 -11.20 -0.82 -1.02
N ARG A 85 -11.42 -0.69 -2.33
CA ARG A 85 -10.42 -0.31 -3.32
C ARG A 85 -10.95 0.82 -4.19
N MET A 86 -10.08 1.71 -4.64
CA MET A 86 -10.41 2.80 -5.56
C MET A 86 -9.49 2.75 -6.76
N ASP A 87 -10.07 2.63 -7.96
CA ASP A 87 -9.31 2.65 -9.21
C ASP A 87 -10.15 3.30 -10.33
N MET A 88 -9.49 3.71 -11.39
CA MET A 88 -10.13 4.27 -12.58
C MET A 88 -10.94 3.21 -13.34
N VAL A 89 -10.55 1.94 -13.24
CA VAL A 89 -11.22 0.81 -13.89
C VAL A 89 -11.52 -0.29 -12.89
N LYS A 90 -12.66 -0.95 -13.05
CA LYS A 90 -12.98 -2.15 -12.29
C LYS A 90 -12.35 -3.36 -12.97
N LEU A 91 -11.43 -4.01 -12.29
CA LEU A 91 -10.89 -5.28 -12.75
C LEU A 91 -11.80 -6.42 -12.25
N GLU A 92 -12.25 -7.27 -13.17
CA GLU A 92 -13.05 -8.47 -12.83
C GLU A 92 -12.13 -9.58 -12.28
N ARG A 93 -11.52 -9.34 -11.11
CA ARG A 93 -10.57 -10.31 -10.54
C ARG A 93 -11.24 -11.32 -9.63
N ASP A 94 -12.28 -10.91 -8.95
CA ASP A 94 -12.90 -11.70 -7.89
C ASP A 94 -14.41 -11.52 -7.88
N LYS A 95 -15.12 -12.46 -8.49
CA LYS A 95 -16.60 -12.51 -8.40
C LYS A 95 -17.07 -12.75 -6.96
N ASN A 96 -16.20 -13.21 -6.08
CA ASN A 96 -16.49 -13.54 -4.68
C ASN A 96 -15.98 -12.46 -3.70
N ASP A 97 -15.29 -11.43 -4.18
CA ASP A 97 -14.85 -10.33 -3.33
C ASP A 97 -16.04 -9.44 -2.97
N LYS A 98 -16.44 -9.49 -1.70
CA LYS A 98 -17.56 -8.72 -1.15
C LYS A 98 -17.20 -7.28 -0.82
N ASN A 99 -15.91 -6.93 -0.90
CA ASN A 99 -15.43 -5.59 -0.59
C ASN A 99 -15.75 -4.61 -1.72
N GLY A 100 -15.92 -3.35 -1.37
CA GLY A 100 -16.31 -2.31 -2.31
C GLY A 100 -15.21 -2.01 -3.32
N HIS A 101 -15.62 -1.76 -4.56
CA HIS A 101 -14.76 -1.19 -5.59
C HIS A 101 -15.34 0.16 -6.01
N ILE A 102 -14.59 1.22 -5.74
CA ILE A 102 -14.98 2.58 -6.05
C ILE A 102 -14.29 2.98 -7.35
N ILE A 103 -15.10 3.30 -8.38
CA ILE A 103 -14.56 3.79 -9.66
C ILE A 103 -14.35 5.28 -9.53
N HIS A 104 -13.11 5.73 -9.61
CA HIS A 104 -12.75 7.14 -9.55
C HIS A 104 -11.42 7.39 -10.26
N ASP A 105 -11.39 8.42 -11.10
CA ASP A 105 -10.15 8.94 -11.69
C ASP A 105 -9.55 10.00 -10.76
N LEU A 106 -8.38 9.70 -10.20
CA LEU A 106 -7.67 10.56 -9.24
C LEU A 106 -7.21 11.91 -9.83
N ASN A 107 -7.31 12.10 -11.15
CA ASN A 107 -7.07 13.40 -11.76
C ASN A 107 -8.18 14.42 -11.46
N TYR A 108 -9.34 13.98 -10.99
CA TYR A 108 -10.51 14.80 -10.73
C TYR A 108 -10.92 14.82 -9.28
N PRO A 109 -11.59 15.89 -8.81
CA PRO A 109 -12.07 15.97 -7.43
C PRO A 109 -13.06 14.85 -7.09
N LEU A 110 -12.85 14.22 -5.92
CA LEU A 110 -13.80 13.25 -5.36
C LEU A 110 -15.11 13.97 -5.00
N LYS A 111 -16.20 13.63 -5.68
CA LYS A 111 -17.51 14.26 -5.51
C LYS A 111 -18.41 13.56 -4.49
N ASN A 112 -18.22 12.24 -4.31
CA ASN A 112 -19.03 11.46 -3.37
C ASN A 112 -18.63 11.76 -1.92
N GLN A 113 -19.41 12.62 -1.25
CA GLN A 113 -19.16 13.04 0.12
C GLN A 113 -19.38 11.93 1.16
N GLU A 114 -20.12 10.86 0.83
CA GLU A 114 -20.31 9.70 1.72
C GLU A 114 -19.00 8.92 1.96
N LEU A 115 -17.99 9.15 1.11
CA LEU A 115 -16.66 8.57 1.25
C LEU A 115 -15.74 9.41 2.13
N PHE A 116 -16.11 10.65 2.45
CA PHE A 116 -15.26 11.56 3.23
C PHE A 116 -15.16 11.06 4.69
N SER A 117 -13.95 11.05 5.21
CA SER A 117 -13.66 10.61 6.58
C SER A 117 -14.24 9.22 6.89
N LYS A 118 -14.22 8.32 5.91
CA LYS A 118 -14.83 6.98 6.04
C LYS A 118 -13.85 5.92 6.55
N TYR A 119 -12.55 6.05 6.24
CA TYR A 119 -11.59 4.97 6.45
C TYR A 119 -10.63 5.26 7.61
N ASP A 120 -10.39 4.24 8.45
CA ASP A 120 -9.40 4.30 9.51
C ASP A 120 -7.97 4.28 8.95
N LEU A 121 -7.80 3.66 7.78
CA LEU A 121 -6.55 3.56 7.05
C LEU A 121 -6.78 3.80 5.56
N VAL A 122 -5.97 4.66 4.96
CA VAL A 122 -5.90 4.80 3.49
C VAL A 122 -4.48 4.46 3.05
N THR A 123 -4.35 3.59 2.06
CA THR A 123 -3.03 3.18 1.55
C THR A 123 -2.82 3.63 0.12
N ASP A 124 -1.60 4.04 -0.17
CA ASP A 124 -1.12 4.38 -1.50
C ASP A 124 0.22 3.67 -1.73
N LEU A 125 0.16 2.54 -2.41
CA LEU A 125 1.32 1.69 -2.65
C LEU A 125 1.79 1.82 -4.10
N GLY A 126 2.28 3.01 -4.46
CA GLY A 126 2.76 3.33 -5.80
C GLY A 126 1.63 3.54 -6.80
N ASN A 127 0.58 4.20 -6.39
CA ASN A 127 -0.51 4.61 -7.26
C ASN A 127 -0.45 6.11 -7.58
N ASN A 128 -0.16 6.97 -6.60
CA ASN A 128 -0.12 8.42 -6.80
C ASN A 128 1.05 8.91 -7.68
N GLU A 129 1.95 8.04 -8.08
CA GLU A 129 2.96 8.34 -9.10
C GLU A 129 2.38 8.38 -10.53
N HIS A 130 1.17 7.87 -10.74
CA HIS A 130 0.55 7.73 -12.07
C HIS A 130 -0.45 8.84 -12.45
N PRO A 131 -1.30 9.41 -11.56
CA PRO A 131 -2.17 10.53 -11.92
C PRO A 131 -1.35 11.76 -12.32
N PHE A 132 -1.75 12.42 -13.40
CA PHE A 132 -1.13 13.69 -13.83
C PHE A 132 -1.40 14.80 -12.80
N ASN A 133 -2.60 14.83 -12.19
CA ASN A 133 -2.97 15.77 -11.14
C ASN A 133 -2.67 15.20 -9.76
N ILE A 134 -1.39 15.11 -9.42
CA ILE A 134 -0.92 14.55 -8.16
C ILE A 134 -1.50 15.26 -6.92
N VAL A 135 -1.73 16.57 -7.00
CA VAL A 135 -2.31 17.35 -5.89
C VAL A 135 -3.72 16.86 -5.56
N GLU A 136 -4.53 16.56 -6.59
CA GLU A 136 -5.88 16.05 -6.35
C GLU A 136 -5.85 14.61 -5.82
N ALA A 137 -4.91 13.79 -6.26
CA ALA A 137 -4.73 12.45 -5.72
C ALA A 137 -4.45 12.47 -4.21
N TYR A 138 -3.52 13.31 -3.73
CA TYR A 138 -3.27 13.46 -2.30
C TYR A 138 -4.43 14.13 -1.56
N ARG A 139 -5.14 15.09 -2.18
CA ARG A 139 -6.35 15.67 -1.60
C ARG A 139 -7.46 14.63 -1.44
N THR A 140 -7.62 13.74 -2.40
CA THR A 140 -8.56 12.62 -2.33
C THR A 140 -8.18 11.68 -1.18
N MET A 141 -6.91 11.31 -1.07
CA MET A 141 -6.40 10.48 0.04
C MET A 141 -6.72 11.10 1.41
N HIS A 142 -6.44 12.40 1.57
CA HIS A 142 -6.76 13.15 2.79
C HIS A 142 -8.26 13.10 3.11
N ARG A 143 -9.12 13.36 2.12
CA ARG A 143 -10.59 13.39 2.32
C ARG A 143 -11.18 12.04 2.71
N LEU A 144 -10.59 10.96 2.22
CA LEU A 144 -11.04 9.59 2.52
C LEU A 144 -10.67 9.16 3.94
N CYS A 145 -9.54 9.62 4.46
CA CYS A 145 -9.04 9.27 5.78
C CYS A 145 -9.85 9.96 6.88
N LYS A 146 -10.20 9.22 7.94
CA LYS A 146 -10.82 9.79 9.15
C LYS A 146 -9.87 10.73 9.85
N PRO A 147 -10.38 11.78 10.55
CA PRO A 147 -9.58 12.49 11.53
C PRO A 147 -8.98 11.53 12.56
N GLY A 148 -7.66 11.58 12.75
CA GLY A 148 -6.92 10.65 13.61
C GLY A 148 -6.73 9.25 13.02
N GLY A 149 -7.12 9.01 11.77
CA GLY A 149 -6.80 7.81 11.01
C GLY A 149 -5.35 7.81 10.53
N TYR A 150 -5.01 6.80 9.74
CA TYR A 150 -3.66 6.60 9.22
C TYR A 150 -3.63 6.65 7.70
N MET A 151 -2.53 7.17 7.16
CA MET A 151 -2.20 7.06 5.74
C MET A 151 -0.87 6.33 5.60
N ILE A 152 -0.84 5.29 4.78
CA ILE A 152 0.40 4.58 4.42
C ILE A 152 0.71 4.94 2.96
N ILE A 153 1.90 5.49 2.77
CA ILE A 153 2.37 5.96 1.45
C ILE A 153 3.66 5.23 1.13
N ALA A 154 3.68 4.54 -0.02
CA ALA A 154 4.88 3.92 -0.55
C ALA A 154 5.05 4.33 -2.02
N GLN A 155 6.07 5.13 -2.32
CA GLN A 155 6.28 5.71 -3.65
C GLN A 155 7.67 5.40 -4.19
N ALA A 156 7.80 5.42 -5.51
CA ALA A 156 9.09 5.25 -6.15
C ALA A 156 10.02 6.43 -5.88
N TYR A 157 11.21 6.13 -5.35
CA TYR A 157 12.32 7.07 -5.19
C TYR A 157 13.29 6.98 -6.38
N LEU A 158 13.64 5.75 -6.78
CA LEU A 158 14.46 5.47 -7.96
C LEU A 158 13.83 4.36 -8.80
N ASN A 159 13.91 4.50 -10.11
CA ASN A 159 13.43 3.51 -11.10
C ASN A 159 11.92 3.26 -11.01
N GLY A 160 11.14 4.29 -10.73
CA GLY A 160 9.68 4.26 -10.86
C GLY A 160 9.24 4.21 -12.33
N ASN A 161 7.98 3.86 -12.56
CA ASN A 161 7.34 3.79 -13.88
C ASN A 161 6.16 4.74 -14.05
N GLY A 162 5.91 5.60 -13.06
CA GLY A 162 4.90 6.66 -13.10
C GLY A 162 5.41 7.95 -13.70
N PHE A 163 4.56 8.98 -13.71
CA PHE A 163 4.94 10.34 -14.13
C PHE A 163 5.88 11.01 -13.12
N TYR A 164 5.79 10.60 -11.85
CA TYR A 164 6.49 11.23 -10.75
C TYR A 164 7.43 10.24 -10.05
N GLN A 165 8.56 10.77 -9.62
CA GLN A 165 9.43 10.17 -8.63
C GLN A 165 9.45 11.07 -7.41
N PHE A 166 9.48 10.49 -6.23
CA PHE A 166 9.36 11.21 -4.98
C PHE A 166 10.71 11.26 -4.28
N ASP A 167 11.13 12.44 -3.92
CA ASP A 167 12.22 12.58 -2.98
C ASP A 167 11.76 12.40 -1.52
N ASP A 168 12.69 12.29 -0.63
CA ASP A 168 12.47 12.17 0.81
C ASP A 168 11.79 13.41 1.43
N CYS A 169 11.94 14.60 0.81
CA CYS A 169 11.33 15.84 1.29
C CYS A 169 9.85 15.96 0.90
N THR A 170 9.41 15.30 -0.17
CA THR A 170 8.04 15.49 -0.69
C THR A 170 6.98 15.11 0.36
N ILE A 171 7.11 13.93 0.96
CA ILE A 171 6.13 13.46 1.96
C ILE A 171 6.30 14.19 3.29
N ASP A 172 7.53 14.52 3.69
CA ASP A 172 7.82 15.34 4.87
C ASP A 172 7.15 16.71 4.76
N ASN A 173 7.22 17.36 3.61
CA ASN A 173 6.57 18.65 3.37
C ASN A 173 5.04 18.52 3.37
N ILE A 174 4.49 17.47 2.75
CA ILE A 174 3.04 17.18 2.82
C ILE A 174 2.61 16.99 4.28
N ALA A 175 3.37 16.26 5.08
CA ALA A 175 3.09 16.04 6.48
C ALA A 175 3.13 17.37 7.28
N ALA A 176 4.18 18.16 7.08
CA ALA A 176 4.38 19.42 7.80
C ALA A 176 3.27 20.44 7.54
N VAL A 177 2.90 20.68 6.27
CA VAL A 177 1.89 21.69 5.92
C VAL A 177 0.46 21.26 6.27
N ASN A 178 0.20 19.97 6.45
CA ASN A 178 -1.11 19.43 6.83
C ASN A 178 -1.17 18.99 8.30
N SER A 179 -0.11 19.24 9.07
CA SER A 179 -0.03 18.88 10.50
C SER A 179 -0.19 17.38 10.75
N TYR A 180 0.32 16.53 9.87
CA TYR A 180 0.38 15.10 10.11
C TYR A 180 1.61 14.73 10.95
N SER A 181 1.44 13.78 11.84
CA SER A 181 2.57 13.16 12.55
C SER A 181 3.14 12.03 11.69
N ILE A 182 4.46 12.04 11.46
CA ILE A 182 5.16 10.92 10.84
C ILE A 182 5.40 9.87 11.92
N ILE A 183 4.69 8.73 11.82
CA ILE A 183 4.80 7.62 12.79
C ILE A 183 5.96 6.69 12.43
N HIS A 184 6.20 6.51 11.14
CA HIS A 184 7.29 5.70 10.62
C HIS A 184 7.69 6.16 9.23
N SER A 185 8.98 6.12 8.94
CA SER A 185 9.49 6.33 7.58
C SER A 185 10.73 5.48 7.33
N CYS A 186 10.88 4.97 6.13
CA CYS A 186 12.07 4.24 5.71
C CYS A 186 12.24 4.25 4.19
N PHE A 187 13.48 4.04 3.75
CA PHE A 187 13.70 3.53 2.40
C PHE A 187 13.54 2.01 2.41
N TYR A 188 12.94 1.46 1.38
CA TYR A 188 13.10 0.06 1.08
C TYR A 188 13.69 -0.14 -0.32
N ILE A 189 14.66 -1.04 -0.37
CA ILE A 189 15.53 -1.24 -1.52
C ILE A 189 15.38 -2.67 -2.01
N THR A 190 15.07 -2.82 -3.30
CA THR A 190 15.04 -4.12 -3.96
C THR A 190 16.37 -4.37 -4.67
N LYS A 191 17.15 -5.33 -4.17
CA LYS A 191 18.43 -5.74 -4.73
C LYS A 191 18.37 -7.23 -5.13
N GLY A 192 18.31 -7.50 -6.42
CA GLY A 192 18.14 -8.87 -6.93
C GLY A 192 16.82 -9.50 -6.44
N LYS A 193 16.92 -10.57 -5.64
CA LYS A 193 15.79 -11.23 -4.97
C LYS A 193 15.60 -10.80 -3.51
N LYS A 194 16.48 -9.92 -3.00
CA LYS A 194 16.45 -9.47 -1.61
C LYS A 194 15.85 -8.06 -1.51
N ASN A 195 15.13 -7.84 -0.44
CA ASN A 195 14.63 -6.53 -0.05
C ASN A 195 15.19 -6.16 1.32
N ILE A 196 15.61 -4.91 1.47
CA ILE A 196 16.13 -4.36 2.71
C ILE A 196 15.43 -3.05 3.05
N SER A 197 15.14 -2.82 4.34
CA SER A 197 14.73 -1.50 4.84
C SER A 197 15.90 -0.84 5.52
N ILE A 198 16.02 0.47 5.32
CA ILE A 198 16.99 1.31 6.02
C ILE A 198 16.27 2.59 6.48
N PRO A 199 16.76 3.27 7.52
CA PRO A 199 16.24 4.57 7.90
C PRO A 199 16.16 5.53 6.70
N LEU A 200 15.17 6.42 6.72
CA LEU A 200 15.04 7.48 5.72
C LEU A 200 16.06 8.58 6.03
N ASP A 201 17.29 8.32 5.66
CA ASP A 201 18.42 9.22 5.85
C ASP A 201 19.31 9.13 4.61
N LYS A 202 19.53 10.26 3.95
CA LYS A 202 20.33 10.36 2.72
C LYS A 202 21.77 9.91 2.93
N ASP A 203 22.30 10.11 4.12
CA ASP A 203 23.67 9.74 4.42
C ASP A 203 23.91 8.23 4.37
N TYR A 204 22.87 7.43 4.58
CA TYR A 204 22.95 5.98 4.37
C TYR A 204 23.16 5.58 2.91
N PHE A 205 22.68 6.39 1.95
CA PHE A 205 22.83 6.06 0.53
C PHE A 205 24.29 6.05 0.08
N GLN A 206 25.14 6.91 0.63
CA GLN A 206 26.56 6.95 0.28
C GLN A 206 27.30 5.66 0.66
N PHE A 207 26.77 4.88 1.62
CA PHE A 207 27.35 3.61 2.04
C PHE A 207 26.74 2.40 1.31
N ILE A 208 25.71 2.60 0.49
CA ILE A 208 25.05 1.51 -0.22
C ILE A 208 25.70 1.35 -1.59
N ASN A 209 26.20 0.16 -1.87
CA ASN A 209 26.61 -0.17 -3.23
C ASN A 209 25.36 -0.27 -4.12
N LEU A 210 25.16 0.76 -4.95
CA LEU A 210 24.03 0.87 -5.85
C LEU A 210 24.06 -0.11 -7.02
N ASN A 211 25.15 -0.88 -7.19
CA ASN A 211 25.22 -1.91 -8.23
C ASN A 211 24.16 -3.00 -7.97
N ASN A 212 23.41 -3.33 -8.99
CA ASN A 212 22.33 -4.33 -8.96
C ASN A 212 21.09 -3.91 -8.12
N ILE A 213 20.93 -2.63 -7.78
CA ILE A 213 19.67 -2.15 -7.22
C ILE A 213 18.63 -2.06 -8.36
N LYS A 214 17.49 -2.74 -8.16
CA LYS A 214 16.38 -2.72 -9.12
C LYS A 214 15.47 -1.53 -8.92
N ALA A 215 15.14 -1.24 -7.67
CA ALA A 215 14.28 -0.13 -7.29
C ALA A 215 14.57 0.32 -5.85
N VAL A 216 14.33 1.59 -5.59
CA VAL A 216 14.27 2.17 -4.25
C VAL A 216 12.93 2.86 -4.12
N SER A 217 12.26 2.64 -3.00
CA SER A 217 11.01 3.31 -2.66
C SER A 217 11.11 3.93 -1.28
N ILE A 218 10.38 5.01 -1.09
CA ILE A 218 10.11 5.59 0.23
C ILE A 218 8.84 4.95 0.79
N PHE A 219 8.78 4.80 2.10
CA PHE A 219 7.63 4.28 2.82
C PHE A 219 7.35 5.15 4.04
N TYR A 220 6.11 5.58 4.20
CA TYR A 220 5.67 6.44 5.29
C TYR A 220 4.38 5.93 5.93
N ILE A 221 4.26 6.13 7.23
CA ILE A 221 3.01 6.05 7.98
C ILE A 221 2.76 7.42 8.58
N LEU A 222 1.67 8.06 8.16
CA LEU A 222 1.22 9.37 8.63
C LEU A 222 -0.03 9.21 9.49
N LYS A 223 -0.17 10.09 10.49
CA LYS A 223 -1.35 10.18 11.35
C LYS A 223 -1.82 11.61 11.47
#